data_5a9d2b2b5ad0b54e8c55dded760baf7c
#
_entry.id   5a9d2b2b5ad0b54e8c55dded760baf7c
#
_cell.length_a   1.000
_cell.length_b   1.000
_cell.length_c   1.000
_cell.angle_alpha   90.00
_cell.angle_beta   90.00
_cell.angle_gamma   90.00
#
_symmetry.space_group_name_H-M   'P 1'
#
loop_
_entity.id
_entity.type
_entity.pdbx_description
1 polymer ?
#
loop_
_entity_poly.entity_id
_entity_poly.type
_entity_poly.pdbx_seq_one_letter_code
_entity_poly.pdbx_strand_id
1 'polypeptide(L)'
;PVVTTIHGFSSERIVPVYERYDATTHYIAISDADRHPRLHYAATIHHGITTADFDVAAAPGDHLLYFGRIHPDKGTAHAIAVARRTGRRLDIAGIIQDENYFRTEVAPHLGNDIRYLGPVTATERSAVLGGAHALLHLIDFDEPFGYSVVEAMACGTPVIANGRGSMPELIDDGTTGFLVDTTEGAVDAVGDADQLDRISIRATAVERFDVSRMIERYVAVYSDILE
;
A
#
# COMPACT_ATOMS: atom_id res chain seq x y z
N PRO A 1 -20.32 4.83 -25.44
CA PRO A 1 -19.20 4.01 -24.98
C PRO A 1 -19.41 3.51 -23.54
N VAL A 2 -18.82 2.37 -23.20
CA VAL A 2 -18.80 1.81 -21.85
C VAL A 2 -17.36 1.90 -21.34
N VAL A 3 -17.18 2.42 -20.14
CA VAL A 3 -15.87 2.46 -19.46
C VAL A 3 -15.96 1.62 -18.18
N THR A 4 -15.00 0.76 -17.96
CA THR A 4 -14.96 -0.13 -16.79
C THR A 4 -13.58 -0.07 -16.14
N THR A 5 -13.51 0.30 -14.87
CA THR A 5 -12.28 0.18 -14.10
C THR A 5 -12.19 -1.19 -13.47
N ILE A 6 -11.09 -1.88 -13.71
CA ILE A 6 -10.78 -3.17 -13.08
C ILE A 6 -9.99 -2.89 -11.81
N HIS A 7 -10.54 -3.31 -10.65
CA HIS A 7 -10.02 -2.96 -9.32
C HIS A 7 -9.25 -4.09 -8.63
N GLY A 8 -8.80 -5.08 -9.35
CA GLY A 8 -8.06 -6.18 -8.74
C GLY A 8 -7.90 -7.35 -9.69
N PHE A 9 -7.35 -8.42 -9.18
CA PHE A 9 -6.86 -9.56 -9.93
C PHE A 9 -7.81 -10.04 -11.02
N SER A 10 -7.35 -9.94 -12.25
CA SER A 10 -7.98 -10.54 -13.41
C SER A 10 -7.64 -12.03 -13.45
N SER A 11 -8.41 -12.85 -12.74
CA SER A 11 -8.20 -14.30 -12.71
C SER A 11 -8.62 -14.97 -14.01
N GLU A 12 -8.07 -16.17 -14.28
CA GLU A 12 -8.45 -17.00 -15.44
C GLU A 12 -9.94 -17.32 -15.52
N ARG A 13 -10.68 -17.16 -14.42
CA ARG A 13 -12.15 -17.35 -14.41
C ARG A 13 -12.91 -16.12 -14.92
N ILE A 14 -12.38 -14.91 -14.69
CA ILE A 14 -13.07 -13.67 -15.04
C ILE A 14 -12.58 -13.09 -16.36
N VAL A 15 -11.31 -13.30 -16.72
CA VAL A 15 -10.70 -12.78 -17.94
C VAL A 15 -11.51 -13.11 -19.19
N PRO A 16 -12.03 -14.35 -19.41
CA PRO A 16 -12.85 -14.66 -20.58
C PRO A 16 -14.14 -13.82 -20.68
N VAL A 17 -14.64 -13.32 -19.54
CA VAL A 17 -15.80 -12.40 -19.54
C VAL A 17 -15.37 -11.03 -20.04
N TYR A 18 -14.25 -10.51 -19.58
CA TYR A 18 -13.71 -9.23 -20.05
C TYR A 18 -13.34 -9.29 -21.55
N GLU A 19 -12.65 -10.34 -21.99
CA GLU A 19 -12.29 -10.55 -23.41
C GLU A 19 -13.51 -10.49 -24.33
N ARG A 20 -14.64 -11.03 -23.90
CA ARG A 20 -15.87 -11.02 -24.69
C ARG A 20 -16.37 -9.59 -24.99
N TYR A 21 -16.09 -8.63 -24.13
CA TYR A 21 -16.52 -7.24 -24.25
C TYR A 21 -15.38 -6.27 -24.58
N ASP A 22 -14.16 -6.77 -24.78
CA ASP A 22 -12.95 -5.98 -24.99
C ASP A 22 -13.03 -5.03 -26.21
N ALA A 23 -13.74 -5.46 -27.26
CA ALA A 23 -13.95 -4.65 -28.46
C ALA A 23 -14.98 -3.50 -28.28
N THR A 24 -15.75 -3.51 -27.20
CA THR A 24 -16.86 -2.55 -26.97
C THR A 24 -16.78 -1.82 -25.64
N THR A 25 -15.80 -2.17 -24.81
CA THR A 25 -15.59 -1.60 -23.49
C THR A 25 -14.18 -1.05 -23.37
N HIS A 26 -14.05 0.15 -22.86
CA HIS A 26 -12.76 0.76 -22.55
C HIS A 26 -12.38 0.40 -21.10
N TYR A 27 -11.38 -0.46 -20.94
CA TYR A 27 -10.91 -0.86 -19.61
C TYR A 27 -9.90 0.16 -19.09
N ILE A 28 -9.96 0.42 -17.77
CA ILE A 28 -8.97 1.20 -17.03
C ILE A 28 -8.40 0.28 -15.95
N ALA A 29 -7.08 0.17 -15.90
CA ALA A 29 -6.37 -0.53 -14.84
C ALA A 29 -6.05 0.44 -13.69
N ILE A 30 -5.94 -0.08 -12.46
CA ILE A 30 -5.57 0.73 -11.28
C ILE A 30 -4.05 0.75 -11.03
N SER A 31 -3.29 -0.11 -11.70
CA SER A 31 -1.83 -0.12 -11.79
C SER A 31 -1.41 -0.85 -13.06
N ASP A 32 -0.18 -0.68 -13.48
CA ASP A 32 0.34 -1.44 -14.62
C ASP A 32 0.56 -2.91 -14.25
N ALA A 33 0.91 -3.18 -12.98
CA ALA A 33 1.05 -4.53 -12.45
C ALA A 33 -0.27 -5.33 -12.45
N ASP A 34 -1.44 -4.66 -12.38
CA ASP A 34 -2.76 -5.30 -12.41
C ASP A 34 -3.29 -5.53 -13.83
N ARG A 35 -2.57 -5.06 -14.88
CA ARG A 35 -3.00 -5.25 -16.28
C ARG A 35 -2.84 -6.69 -16.70
N HIS A 36 -3.92 -7.26 -17.26
CA HIS A 36 -3.87 -8.59 -17.83
C HIS A 36 -3.47 -8.53 -19.31
N PRO A 37 -2.50 -9.34 -19.80
CA PRO A 37 -1.94 -9.23 -21.15
C PRO A 37 -2.92 -9.52 -22.28
N ARG A 38 -4.04 -10.16 -22.00
CA ARG A 38 -5.10 -10.47 -22.97
C ARG A 38 -6.17 -9.39 -23.12
N LEU A 39 -6.08 -8.28 -22.37
CA LEU A 39 -7.07 -7.19 -22.40
C LEU A 39 -6.44 -5.90 -22.91
N HIS A 40 -7.23 -5.09 -23.61
CA HIS A 40 -6.82 -3.76 -24.05
C HIS A 40 -7.31 -2.71 -23.06
N TYR A 41 -6.37 -1.94 -22.52
CA TYR A 41 -6.68 -0.89 -21.56
C TYR A 41 -6.53 0.49 -22.20
N ALA A 42 -7.56 1.33 -22.05
CA ALA A 42 -7.50 2.72 -22.47
C ALA A 42 -6.49 3.52 -21.65
N ALA A 43 -6.37 3.19 -20.36
CA ALA A 43 -5.40 3.85 -19.46
C ALA A 43 -5.09 2.99 -18.23
N THR A 44 -3.99 3.35 -17.54
CA THR A 44 -3.73 3.00 -16.13
C THR A 44 -3.93 4.25 -15.29
N ILE A 45 -4.86 4.22 -14.33
CA ILE A 45 -5.13 5.34 -13.43
C ILE A 45 -5.05 4.84 -12.00
N HIS A 46 -3.99 5.22 -11.30
CA HIS A 46 -3.82 4.93 -9.88
C HIS A 46 -4.96 5.52 -9.06
N HIS A 47 -5.36 4.83 -8.00
CA HIS A 47 -6.32 5.37 -7.05
C HIS A 47 -5.82 6.65 -6.40
N GLY A 48 -6.75 7.56 -6.15
CA GLY A 48 -6.51 8.77 -5.37
C GLY A 48 -7.03 8.63 -3.93
N ILE A 49 -6.40 9.36 -3.04
CA ILE A 49 -6.85 9.56 -1.66
C ILE A 49 -7.05 11.06 -1.40
N THR A 50 -7.88 11.41 -0.42
CA THR A 50 -8.00 12.79 0.05
C THR A 50 -6.77 13.10 0.90
N THR A 51 -5.69 13.58 0.29
CA THR A 51 -4.41 13.81 0.97
C THR A 51 -4.50 14.82 2.10
N ALA A 52 -5.53 15.68 2.10
CA ALA A 52 -5.83 16.63 3.17
C ALA A 52 -6.27 15.96 4.50
N ASP A 53 -6.68 14.68 4.47
CA ASP A 53 -7.07 13.92 5.67
C ASP A 53 -5.83 13.35 6.42
N PHE A 54 -4.63 13.54 5.88
CA PHE A 54 -3.38 12.98 6.40
C PHE A 54 -2.37 14.09 6.70
N ASP A 55 -1.81 14.06 7.91
CA ASP A 55 -0.84 15.05 8.38
C ASP A 55 0.53 14.42 8.63
N VAL A 56 1.59 15.17 8.35
CA VAL A 56 2.94 14.80 8.76
C VAL A 56 3.07 15.02 10.26
N ALA A 57 3.43 13.98 11.00
CA ALA A 57 3.69 14.12 12.44
C ALA A 57 4.88 15.03 12.70
N ALA A 58 4.71 15.98 13.63
CA ALA A 58 5.79 16.91 14.04
C ALA A 58 6.99 16.16 14.66
N ALA A 59 6.73 15.02 15.32
CA ALA A 59 7.75 14.15 15.89
C ALA A 59 7.30 12.69 15.67
N PRO A 60 7.82 12.00 14.66
CA PRO A 60 7.54 10.57 14.46
C PRO A 60 8.07 9.76 15.64
N GLY A 61 7.38 8.67 15.96
CA GLY A 61 7.86 7.71 16.95
C GLY A 61 9.00 6.85 16.42
N ASP A 62 9.52 6.01 17.30
CA ASP A 62 10.60 5.04 17.00
C ASP A 62 10.09 3.64 16.65
N HIS A 63 8.75 3.45 16.63
CA HIS A 63 8.12 2.16 16.40
C HIS A 63 7.84 1.92 14.92
N LEU A 64 7.91 0.66 14.53
CA LEU A 64 7.45 0.18 13.22
C LEU A 64 5.94 0.00 13.24
N LEU A 65 5.32 0.07 12.10
CA LEU A 65 3.88 -0.15 11.94
C LEU A 65 3.62 -1.24 10.91
N TYR A 66 2.77 -2.18 11.25
CA TYR A 66 2.02 -3.00 10.31
C TYR A 66 0.59 -2.46 10.22
N PHE A 67 0.10 -2.17 9.02
CA PHE A 67 -1.24 -1.62 8.82
C PHE A 67 -1.99 -2.40 7.73
N GLY A 68 -2.91 -3.27 8.11
CA GLY A 68 -3.67 -4.08 7.17
C GLY A 68 -4.47 -5.20 7.83
N ARG A 69 -5.20 -5.96 7.01
CA ARG A 69 -5.91 -7.15 7.48
C ARG A 69 -4.91 -8.19 7.96
N ILE A 70 -5.17 -8.81 9.11
CA ILE A 70 -4.30 -9.88 9.62
C ILE A 70 -4.72 -11.19 8.95
N HIS A 71 -3.90 -11.58 7.99
CA HIS A 71 -4.06 -12.76 7.14
C HIS A 71 -2.67 -13.24 6.68
N PRO A 72 -2.45 -14.53 6.43
CA PRO A 72 -1.14 -15.04 5.98
C PRO A 72 -0.53 -14.22 4.84
N ASP A 73 -1.30 -13.90 3.80
CA ASP A 73 -0.83 -13.18 2.61
C ASP A 73 -0.34 -11.76 2.90
N LYS A 74 -0.75 -11.17 4.03
CA LYS A 74 -0.48 -9.75 4.35
C LYS A 74 0.81 -9.54 5.14
N GLY A 75 1.57 -10.60 5.43
CA GLY A 75 2.94 -10.50 5.91
C GLY A 75 3.10 -10.02 7.36
N THR A 76 2.09 -10.17 8.24
CA THR A 76 2.21 -9.78 9.65
C THR A 76 3.36 -10.50 10.35
N ALA A 77 3.57 -11.79 10.05
CA ALA A 77 4.67 -12.56 10.62
C ALA A 77 6.05 -12.03 10.15
N HIS A 78 6.16 -11.56 8.90
CA HIS A 78 7.38 -10.90 8.42
C HIS A 78 7.66 -9.59 9.15
N ALA A 79 6.63 -8.77 9.37
CA ALA A 79 6.77 -7.53 10.15
C ALA A 79 7.24 -7.81 11.59
N ILE A 80 6.70 -8.86 12.23
CA ILE A 80 7.14 -9.32 13.56
C ILE A 80 8.61 -9.76 13.53
N ALA A 81 9.03 -10.50 12.50
CA ALA A 81 10.41 -10.94 12.36
C ALA A 81 11.39 -9.76 12.19
N VAL A 82 11.03 -8.77 11.38
CA VAL A 82 11.82 -7.53 11.21
C VAL A 82 11.91 -6.76 12.53
N ALA A 83 10.80 -6.54 13.22
CA ALA A 83 10.79 -5.82 14.49
C ALA A 83 11.69 -6.47 15.54
N ARG A 84 11.65 -7.79 15.66
CA ARG A 84 12.52 -8.56 16.59
C ARG A 84 13.99 -8.45 16.25
N ARG A 85 14.33 -8.48 14.97
CA ARG A 85 15.73 -8.40 14.51
C ARG A 85 16.32 -7.01 14.65
N THR A 86 15.50 -5.99 14.48
CA THR A 86 15.92 -4.57 14.66
C THR A 86 15.85 -4.10 16.11
N GLY A 87 15.19 -4.86 16.99
CA GLY A 87 14.93 -4.45 18.37
C GLY A 87 13.97 -3.26 18.48
N ARG A 88 13.26 -2.90 17.41
CA ARG A 88 12.27 -1.83 17.42
C ARG A 88 10.90 -2.36 17.84
N ARG A 89 10.11 -1.53 18.50
CA ARG A 89 8.72 -1.82 18.80
C ARG A 89 7.92 -1.92 17.51
N LEU A 90 6.86 -2.74 17.51
CA LEU A 90 5.92 -2.90 16.39
C LEU A 90 4.49 -2.71 16.88
N ASP A 91 3.78 -1.80 16.24
CA ASP A 91 2.34 -1.68 16.35
C ASP A 91 1.67 -2.39 15.17
N ILE A 92 0.73 -3.28 15.47
CA ILE A 92 -0.04 -4.05 14.49
C ILE A 92 -1.46 -3.50 14.49
N ALA A 93 -1.87 -2.87 13.40
CA ALA A 93 -3.18 -2.24 13.24
C ALA A 93 -3.97 -2.91 12.12
N GLY A 94 -5.22 -3.29 12.40
CA GLY A 94 -6.15 -3.84 11.43
C GLY A 94 -7.09 -4.88 11.98
N ILE A 95 -8.00 -5.36 11.11
CA ILE A 95 -8.96 -6.40 11.47
C ILE A 95 -8.32 -7.79 11.39
N ILE A 96 -8.69 -8.67 12.31
CA ILE A 96 -8.35 -10.09 12.23
C ILE A 96 -9.29 -10.72 11.20
N GLN A 97 -8.74 -11.12 10.05
CA GLN A 97 -9.48 -11.81 9.01
C GLN A 97 -9.33 -13.33 9.13
N ASP A 98 -8.18 -13.80 9.60
CA ASP A 98 -7.91 -15.20 9.90
C ASP A 98 -7.58 -15.35 11.39
N GLU A 99 -8.56 -15.82 12.16
CA GLU A 99 -8.45 -16.04 13.60
C GLU A 99 -7.42 -17.13 13.95
N ASN A 100 -7.28 -18.13 13.10
CA ASN A 100 -6.31 -19.20 13.33
C ASN A 100 -4.88 -18.68 13.16
N TYR A 101 -4.65 -17.95 12.06
CA TYR A 101 -3.35 -17.30 11.80
C TYR A 101 -3.00 -16.32 12.93
N PHE A 102 -3.95 -15.46 13.35
CA PHE A 102 -3.71 -14.55 14.46
C PHE A 102 -3.30 -15.31 15.73
N ARG A 103 -4.01 -16.37 16.08
CA ARG A 103 -3.76 -17.15 17.30
C ARG A 103 -2.40 -17.85 17.27
N THR A 104 -1.96 -18.36 16.11
CA THR A 104 -0.72 -19.15 16.00
C THR A 104 0.50 -18.30 15.68
N GLU A 105 0.37 -17.28 14.83
CA GLU A 105 1.51 -16.54 14.27
C GLU A 105 1.66 -15.12 14.84
N VAL A 106 0.60 -14.55 15.47
CA VAL A 106 0.67 -13.18 15.96
C VAL A 106 0.57 -13.13 17.49
N ALA A 107 -0.48 -13.71 18.06
CA ALA A 107 -0.77 -13.63 19.49
C ALA A 107 0.39 -14.09 20.40
N PRO A 108 1.16 -15.16 20.07
CA PRO A 108 2.30 -15.58 20.89
C PRO A 108 3.44 -14.56 20.97
N HIS A 109 3.43 -13.56 20.10
CA HIS A 109 4.46 -12.54 20.02
C HIS A 109 4.07 -11.22 20.68
N LEU A 110 2.80 -11.06 21.05
CA LEU A 110 2.29 -9.85 21.67
C LEU A 110 2.88 -9.64 23.08
N GLY A 111 3.23 -8.41 23.40
CA GLY A 111 3.82 -8.02 24.66
C GLY A 111 4.18 -6.52 24.67
N ASN A 112 5.22 -6.15 25.40
CA ASN A 112 5.62 -4.75 25.54
C ASN A 112 6.14 -4.15 24.23
N ASP A 113 6.82 -4.94 23.41
CA ASP A 113 7.49 -4.48 22.18
C ASP A 113 6.66 -4.71 20.94
N ILE A 114 5.69 -5.65 20.96
CA ILE A 114 4.80 -5.94 19.84
C ILE A 114 3.36 -5.83 20.34
N ARG A 115 2.63 -4.84 19.82
CA ARG A 115 1.28 -4.52 20.30
C ARG A 115 0.26 -4.68 19.18
N TYR A 116 -0.89 -5.25 19.50
CA TYR A 116 -2.04 -5.25 18.60
C TYR A 116 -2.98 -4.12 19.01
N LEU A 117 -3.19 -3.16 18.10
CA LEU A 117 -4.04 -1.99 18.32
C LEU A 117 -5.51 -2.25 17.99
N GLY A 118 -5.80 -3.32 17.25
CA GLY A 118 -7.14 -3.54 16.72
C GLY A 118 -7.41 -2.77 15.42
N PRO A 119 -8.67 -2.74 14.97
CA PRO A 119 -9.11 -1.91 13.86
C PRO A 119 -8.92 -0.42 14.17
N VAL A 120 -8.40 0.32 13.18
CA VAL A 120 -8.20 1.78 13.28
C VAL A 120 -9.30 2.49 12.52
N THR A 121 -9.93 3.46 13.14
CA THR A 121 -10.98 4.29 12.54
C THR A 121 -10.40 5.30 11.55
N ALA A 122 -11.25 5.87 10.69
CA ALA A 122 -10.79 6.89 9.73
C ALA A 122 -10.16 8.12 10.43
N THR A 123 -10.67 8.51 11.60
CA THR A 123 -10.16 9.66 12.37
C THR A 123 -8.83 9.39 13.07
N GLU A 124 -8.52 8.14 13.37
CA GLU A 124 -7.25 7.75 14.01
C GLU A 124 -6.14 7.44 13.01
N ARG A 125 -6.52 7.18 11.75
CA ARG A 125 -5.64 6.66 10.71
C ARG A 125 -4.42 7.54 10.47
N SER A 126 -4.62 8.85 10.31
CA SER A 126 -3.54 9.81 10.10
C SER A 126 -2.53 9.79 11.25
N ALA A 127 -3.00 9.78 12.49
CA ALA A 127 -2.12 9.75 13.67
C ALA A 127 -1.35 8.42 13.79
N VAL A 128 -1.99 7.29 13.50
CA VAL A 128 -1.36 5.96 13.55
C VAL A 128 -0.30 5.82 12.46
N LEU A 129 -0.62 6.20 11.22
CA LEU A 129 0.33 6.14 10.10
C LEU A 129 1.46 7.15 10.28
N GLY A 130 1.15 8.42 10.58
CA GLY A 130 2.12 9.49 10.72
C GLY A 130 3.04 9.34 11.94
N GLY A 131 2.54 8.70 13.00
CA GLY A 131 3.30 8.45 14.23
C GLY A 131 4.38 7.38 14.12
N ALA A 132 4.36 6.56 13.07
CA ALA A 132 5.31 5.47 12.91
C ALA A 132 6.68 5.95 12.38
N HIS A 133 7.73 5.21 12.72
CA HIS A 133 9.05 5.33 12.11
C HIS A 133 9.01 4.92 10.64
N ALA A 134 8.45 3.76 10.35
CA ALA A 134 8.21 3.25 9.00
C ALA A 134 7.02 2.31 8.98
N LEU A 135 6.32 2.23 7.84
CA LEU A 135 5.32 1.22 7.55
C LEU A 135 6.01 -0.02 6.96
N LEU A 136 5.75 -1.19 7.53
CA LEU A 136 6.16 -2.48 6.95
C LEU A 136 5.02 -3.06 6.10
N HIS A 137 5.21 -3.14 4.80
CA HIS A 137 4.26 -3.70 3.82
C HIS A 137 4.86 -4.91 3.11
N LEU A 138 5.17 -5.95 3.92
CA LEU A 138 5.91 -7.15 3.50
C LEU A 138 4.95 -8.28 3.09
N ILE A 139 4.17 -8.05 2.05
CA ILE A 139 3.10 -8.95 1.57
C ILE A 139 3.63 -10.05 0.65
N ASP A 140 2.94 -11.19 0.60
CA ASP A 140 3.35 -12.38 -0.16
C ASP A 140 2.59 -12.55 -1.50
N PHE A 141 1.85 -11.55 -1.95
CA PHE A 141 1.15 -11.56 -3.24
C PHE A 141 1.36 -10.25 -4.00
N ASP A 142 1.00 -10.22 -5.27
CA ASP A 142 1.08 -9.01 -6.09
C ASP A 142 -0.11 -8.10 -5.75
N GLU A 143 0.12 -7.09 -4.90
CA GLU A 143 -0.92 -6.12 -4.51
C GLU A 143 -1.31 -5.27 -5.73
N PRO A 144 -2.61 -5.20 -6.08
CA PRO A 144 -3.06 -4.41 -7.23
C PRO A 144 -2.85 -2.91 -7.09
N PHE A 145 -2.88 -2.37 -5.85
CA PHE A 145 -2.60 -0.95 -5.59
C PHE A 145 -1.87 -0.74 -4.26
N GLY A 146 -2.53 -0.83 -3.10
CA GLY A 146 -1.90 -0.62 -1.78
C GLY A 146 -2.25 0.74 -1.16
N TYR A 147 -3.53 0.92 -0.79
CA TYR A 147 -3.98 2.15 -0.13
C TYR A 147 -3.17 2.53 1.11
N SER A 148 -2.84 1.56 1.97
CA SER A 148 -2.05 1.82 3.19
C SER A 148 -0.67 2.40 2.90
N VAL A 149 -0.08 2.08 1.75
CA VAL A 149 1.21 2.61 1.28
C VAL A 149 1.08 4.10 0.96
N VAL A 150 0.13 4.47 0.10
CA VAL A 150 -0.04 5.88 -0.29
C VAL A 150 -0.56 6.73 0.86
N GLU A 151 -1.35 6.17 1.78
CA GLU A 151 -1.79 6.84 3.01
C GLU A 151 -0.61 7.10 3.97
N ALA A 152 0.30 6.13 4.14
CA ALA A 152 1.53 6.32 4.92
C ALA A 152 2.43 7.38 4.29
N MET A 153 2.64 7.32 2.98
CA MET A 153 3.38 8.36 2.25
C MET A 153 2.74 9.74 2.39
N ALA A 154 1.40 9.85 2.37
CA ALA A 154 0.69 11.09 2.62
C ALA A 154 0.91 11.63 4.04
N CYS A 155 1.20 10.76 5.02
CA CYS A 155 1.68 11.16 6.35
C CYS A 155 3.19 11.44 6.40
N GLY A 156 3.90 11.36 5.28
CA GLY A 156 5.36 11.46 5.23
C GLY A 156 6.08 10.26 5.84
N THR A 157 5.40 9.13 6.05
CA THR A 157 5.98 7.95 6.67
C THR A 157 6.66 7.09 5.61
N PRO A 158 7.96 6.78 5.77
CA PRO A 158 8.66 5.85 4.89
C PRO A 158 7.97 4.50 4.83
N VAL A 159 7.95 3.88 3.65
CA VAL A 159 7.39 2.55 3.46
C VAL A 159 8.49 1.56 3.12
N ILE A 160 8.51 0.42 3.79
CA ILE A 160 9.38 -0.71 3.45
C ILE A 160 8.46 -1.83 2.94
N ALA A 161 8.57 -2.14 1.65
CA ALA A 161 7.67 -3.06 0.98
C ALA A 161 8.41 -4.10 0.15
N ASN A 162 7.79 -5.28 -0.03
CA ASN A 162 8.28 -6.24 -1.03
C ASN A 162 8.13 -5.64 -2.43
N GLY A 163 9.20 -5.74 -3.26
CA GLY A 163 9.28 -5.16 -4.60
C GLY A 163 8.43 -5.89 -5.64
N ARG A 164 7.11 -6.07 -5.37
CA ARG A 164 6.18 -6.83 -6.21
C ARG A 164 4.83 -6.14 -6.36
N GLY A 165 4.04 -6.60 -7.32
CA GLY A 165 2.75 -5.99 -7.66
C GLY A 165 2.93 -4.50 -8.00
N SER A 166 2.06 -3.66 -7.50
CA SER A 166 2.11 -2.21 -7.73
C SER A 166 3.17 -1.47 -6.90
N MET A 167 3.86 -2.12 -5.96
CA MET A 167 4.81 -1.42 -5.08
C MET A 167 5.90 -0.65 -5.83
N PRO A 168 6.52 -1.19 -6.91
CA PRO A 168 7.49 -0.43 -7.72
C PRO A 168 6.89 0.78 -8.46
N GLU A 169 5.57 0.83 -8.63
CA GLU A 169 4.87 1.97 -9.21
C GLU A 169 4.55 3.06 -8.17
N LEU A 170 4.45 2.70 -6.88
CA LEU A 170 4.07 3.61 -5.82
C LEU A 170 5.28 4.20 -5.09
N ILE A 171 6.31 3.40 -4.88
CA ILE A 171 7.48 3.72 -4.06
C ILE A 171 8.67 4.03 -4.95
N ASP A 172 9.24 5.20 -4.77
CA ASP A 172 10.52 5.58 -5.36
C ASP A 172 11.62 5.11 -4.40
N ASP A 173 12.29 4.00 -4.77
CA ASP A 173 13.28 3.32 -3.93
C ASP A 173 14.41 4.24 -3.47
N GLY A 174 14.70 4.24 -2.17
CA GLY A 174 15.66 5.13 -1.53
C GLY A 174 15.23 6.60 -1.42
N THR A 175 13.98 6.94 -1.81
CA THR A 175 13.46 8.32 -1.77
C THR A 175 12.17 8.42 -0.95
N THR A 176 11.16 7.63 -1.27
CA THR A 176 9.89 7.62 -0.54
C THR A 176 9.73 6.39 0.36
N GLY A 177 10.62 5.43 0.22
CA GLY A 177 10.64 4.17 0.95
C GLY A 177 11.70 3.24 0.36
N PHE A 178 11.59 1.96 0.68
CA PHE A 178 12.52 0.93 0.21
C PHE A 178 11.76 -0.27 -0.36
N LEU A 179 12.22 -0.75 -1.51
CA LEU A 179 11.77 -1.99 -2.13
C LEU A 179 12.73 -3.11 -1.76
N VAL A 180 12.21 -4.17 -1.14
CA VAL A 180 13.02 -5.28 -0.60
C VAL A 180 12.48 -6.61 -1.08
N ASP A 181 13.36 -7.62 -1.16
CA ASP A 181 12.99 -8.98 -1.56
C ASP A 181 13.14 -9.99 -0.41
N THR A 182 13.76 -9.56 0.70
CA THR A 182 14.08 -10.43 1.83
C THR A 182 13.85 -9.76 3.18
N THR A 183 13.70 -10.55 4.22
CA THR A 183 13.64 -10.04 5.61
C THR A 183 14.93 -9.31 5.99
N GLU A 184 16.08 -9.77 5.50
CA GLU A 184 17.38 -9.11 5.71
C GLU A 184 17.38 -7.71 5.13
N GLY A 185 16.97 -7.56 3.87
CA GLY A 185 16.85 -6.26 3.22
C GLY A 185 15.87 -5.33 3.95
N ALA A 186 14.77 -5.88 4.47
CA ALA A 186 13.83 -5.09 5.28
C ALA A 186 14.44 -4.63 6.61
N VAL A 187 15.28 -5.44 7.26
CA VAL A 187 16.02 -5.06 8.48
C VAL A 187 17.00 -3.91 8.19
N ASP A 188 17.75 -4.01 7.08
CA ASP A 188 18.69 -2.95 6.68
C ASP A 188 17.94 -1.65 6.35
N ALA A 189 16.84 -1.75 5.58
CA ALA A 189 16.00 -0.62 5.21
C ALA A 189 15.38 0.12 6.43
N VAL A 190 15.10 -0.58 7.54
CA VAL A 190 14.67 0.06 8.79
C VAL A 190 15.73 1.01 9.34
N GLY A 191 17.02 0.66 9.21
CA GLY A 191 18.14 1.52 9.62
C GLY A 191 18.29 2.75 8.72
N ASP A 192 18.01 2.59 7.42
CA ASP A 192 18.16 3.66 6.43
C ASP A 192 16.94 4.60 6.37
N ALA A 193 15.80 4.20 6.92
CA ALA A 193 14.57 4.99 6.90
C ALA A 193 14.71 6.37 7.60
N ASP A 194 15.62 6.50 8.56
CA ASP A 194 15.94 7.77 9.23
C ASP A 194 16.55 8.83 8.28
N GLN A 195 17.08 8.40 7.13
CA GLN A 195 17.71 9.30 6.16
C GLN A 195 16.70 9.93 5.20
N LEU A 196 15.46 9.41 5.15
CA LEU A 196 14.44 9.89 4.23
C LEU A 196 13.75 11.15 4.75
N ASP A 197 13.57 12.13 3.86
CA ASP A 197 12.87 13.37 4.18
C ASP A 197 11.34 13.18 4.11
N ARG A 198 10.70 13.16 5.25
CA ARG A 198 9.25 12.97 5.39
C ARG A 198 8.41 14.03 4.67
N ILE A 199 8.92 15.25 4.54
CA ILE A 199 8.23 16.33 3.81
C ILE A 199 8.26 16.03 2.30
N SER A 200 9.39 15.55 1.78
CA SER A 200 9.51 15.13 0.38
C SER A 200 8.66 13.91 0.08
N ILE A 201 8.58 12.92 1.00
CA ILE A 201 7.69 11.76 0.86
C ILE A 201 6.24 12.23 0.72
N ARG A 202 5.77 13.11 1.61
CA ARG A 202 4.43 13.68 1.53
C ARG A 202 4.21 14.45 0.22
N ALA A 203 5.17 15.28 -0.18
CA ALA A 203 5.03 16.04 -1.42
C ALA A 203 4.81 15.14 -2.64
N THR A 204 5.57 14.05 -2.73
CA THR A 204 5.41 13.01 -3.75
C THR A 204 4.01 12.37 -3.69
N ALA A 205 3.53 12.03 -2.49
CA ALA A 205 2.20 11.43 -2.34
C ALA A 205 1.08 12.39 -2.77
N VAL A 206 1.17 13.68 -2.41
CA VAL A 206 0.20 14.71 -2.84
C VAL A 206 0.24 14.91 -4.35
N GLU A 207 1.42 15.00 -4.94
CA GLU A 207 1.57 15.19 -6.39
C GLU A 207 0.98 14.03 -7.19
N ARG A 208 1.19 12.79 -6.74
CA ARG A 208 0.87 11.59 -7.53
C ARG A 208 -0.48 10.99 -7.19
N PHE A 209 -0.90 11.05 -5.94
CA PHE A 209 -2.02 10.26 -5.40
C PHE A 209 -3.13 11.08 -4.76
N ASP A 210 -3.12 12.43 -4.89
CA ASP A 210 -4.30 13.20 -4.50
C ASP A 210 -5.50 12.84 -5.39
N VAL A 211 -6.68 12.76 -4.79
CA VAL A 211 -7.91 12.39 -5.49
C VAL A 211 -8.23 13.30 -6.68
N SER A 212 -7.82 14.57 -6.63
CA SER A 212 -7.99 15.50 -7.74
C SER A 212 -7.22 15.04 -8.99
N ARG A 213 -6.01 14.51 -8.83
CA ARG A 213 -5.20 13.96 -9.92
C ARG A 213 -5.85 12.74 -10.57
N MET A 214 -6.40 11.85 -9.75
CA MET A 214 -7.16 10.71 -10.26
C MET A 214 -8.36 11.19 -11.09
N ILE A 215 -9.13 12.15 -10.58
CA ILE A 215 -10.29 12.72 -11.27
C ILE A 215 -9.89 13.37 -12.60
N GLU A 216 -8.83 14.19 -12.61
CA GLU A 216 -8.31 14.84 -13.84
C GLU A 216 -7.99 13.78 -14.93
N ARG A 217 -7.32 12.68 -14.55
CA ARG A 217 -6.98 11.61 -15.48
C ARG A 217 -8.22 10.87 -16.00
N TYR A 218 -9.23 10.61 -15.14
CA TYR A 218 -10.50 10.02 -15.60
C TYR A 218 -11.23 10.96 -16.58
N VAL A 219 -11.30 12.25 -16.30
CA VAL A 219 -11.93 13.23 -17.18
C VAL A 219 -11.23 13.27 -18.54
N ALA A 220 -9.88 13.26 -18.56
CA ALA A 220 -9.13 13.22 -19.82
C ALA A 220 -9.47 11.98 -20.65
N VAL A 221 -9.44 10.79 -20.02
CA VAL A 221 -9.79 9.53 -20.71
C VAL A 221 -11.22 9.53 -21.22
N TYR A 222 -12.17 10.07 -20.45
CA TYR A 222 -13.57 10.18 -20.92
C TYR A 222 -13.72 11.13 -22.10
N SER A 223 -12.98 12.25 -22.13
CA SER A 223 -12.95 13.17 -23.26
C SER A 223 -12.40 12.50 -24.52
N ASP A 224 -11.25 11.81 -24.40
CA ASP A 224 -10.64 11.09 -25.54
C ASP A 224 -11.55 9.98 -26.11
N ILE A 225 -12.35 9.32 -25.28
CA ILE A 225 -13.29 8.28 -25.72
C ILE A 225 -14.53 8.86 -26.42
N LEU A 226 -14.88 10.12 -26.15
CA LEU A 226 -16.06 10.78 -26.72
C LEU A 226 -15.77 11.55 -28.01
N GLU A 227 -14.49 11.81 -28.33
CA GLU A 227 -14.05 12.37 -29.61
C GLU A 227 -14.01 11.32 -30.71
#